data_097be3227f24c2021e62fd872a98f9c1
#
_entry.id   097be3227f24c2021e62fd872a98f9c1
#
_cell.length_a   1.000
_cell.length_b   1.000
_cell.length_c   1.000
_cell.angle_alpha   90.00
_cell.angle_beta   90.00
_cell.angle_gamma   90.00
#
_symmetry.space_group_name_H-M   'P 1'
#
loop_
_entity.id
_entity.type
_entity.pdbx_description
1 polymer ?
#
loop_
_entity_poly.entity_id
_entity_poly.type
_entity_poly.pdbx_seq_one_letter_code
_entity_poly.pdbx_strand_id
1 'polypeptide(L)'
;MNIAVVDSLGLWTGVPGSVIETFQLVSQASDSKKPDGSSNYYKEVINRTSKYVYSNLAPTGLTDAGDSIGAATADTVFTTLDTVITAPLANGTDDNAPTHGELGTAYDFLANAETVDVNLLFAYPDANGAKDIADKLISICNTRKDCMAFVSPPIEDSVGVAAPATSVKAWADTLASTSYASTDSGAVYVYDKYNDVYRWLGASGLCAGLCANTDNVADAWFSPAGSTRGQLFGVTKLAYNPKKADRDMLYKARINPLVSFPGQGTMLFGDKTLLSKPSAFDRINVRRLFIVIEKAVSTAAKGQLFEFNDEFTRAQFRNLLEPFLRDVKGRRGVTDFR
;
A
#
# COMPACT_ATOMS: atom_id res chain seq x y z
N MET A 1 -26.60 -13.94 -22.70
CA MET A 1 -27.42 -14.17 -21.49
C MET A 1 -27.55 -12.91 -20.67
N ASN A 2 -28.50 -12.88 -19.72
CA ASN A 2 -28.60 -11.82 -18.72
C ASN A 2 -28.36 -12.42 -17.34
N ILE A 3 -27.59 -11.74 -16.51
CA ILE A 3 -27.27 -12.16 -15.16
C ILE A 3 -27.76 -11.09 -14.20
N ALA A 4 -28.43 -11.49 -13.13
CA ALA A 4 -28.84 -10.61 -12.05
C ALA A 4 -28.26 -11.10 -10.71
N VAL A 5 -27.73 -10.19 -9.92
CA VAL A 5 -27.31 -10.44 -8.54
C VAL A 5 -28.46 -9.98 -7.64
N VAL A 6 -28.96 -10.90 -6.84
CA VAL A 6 -30.15 -10.68 -6.02
C VAL A 6 -29.83 -10.83 -4.54
N ASP A 7 -30.23 -9.88 -3.72
CA ASP A 7 -30.16 -9.94 -2.26
C ASP A 7 -31.35 -10.77 -1.74
N SER A 8 -31.19 -12.08 -1.68
CA SER A 8 -32.31 -12.99 -1.34
C SER A 8 -32.85 -12.79 0.07
N LEU A 9 -31.99 -12.43 1.03
CA LEU A 9 -32.34 -12.24 2.42
C LEU A 9 -32.51 -10.77 2.85
N GLY A 10 -32.21 -9.83 1.97
CA GLY A 10 -32.29 -8.42 2.29
C GLY A 10 -31.19 -7.90 3.24
N LEU A 11 -30.09 -8.63 3.38
CA LEU A 11 -29.01 -8.26 4.31
C LEU A 11 -28.20 -7.02 3.85
N TRP A 12 -28.17 -6.77 2.55
CA TRP A 12 -27.45 -5.65 1.93
C TRP A 12 -28.33 -4.44 1.69
N THR A 13 -29.56 -4.68 1.19
CA THR A 13 -30.48 -3.63 0.77
C THR A 13 -31.54 -3.34 1.81
N GLY A 14 -31.72 -4.20 2.81
CA GLY A 14 -32.83 -4.16 3.77
C GLY A 14 -34.14 -4.75 3.21
N VAL A 15 -34.20 -5.13 1.94
CA VAL A 15 -35.40 -5.67 1.28
C VAL A 15 -35.08 -7.00 0.64
N PRO A 16 -35.65 -8.12 1.13
CA PRO A 16 -35.47 -9.43 0.54
C PRO A 16 -35.92 -9.50 -0.91
N GLY A 17 -35.13 -10.17 -1.75
CA GLY A 17 -35.42 -10.37 -3.17
C GLY A 17 -35.12 -9.17 -4.07
N SER A 18 -34.49 -8.10 -3.56
CA SER A 18 -34.09 -6.97 -4.36
C SER A 18 -32.90 -7.29 -5.28
N VAL A 19 -32.97 -6.79 -6.52
CA VAL A 19 -31.89 -6.91 -7.48
C VAL A 19 -30.83 -5.83 -7.18
N ILE A 20 -29.60 -6.27 -6.91
CA ILE A 20 -28.48 -5.38 -6.61
C ILE A 20 -27.77 -4.92 -7.88
N GLU A 21 -27.48 -5.86 -8.77
CA GLU A 21 -26.77 -5.61 -10.04
C GLU A 21 -27.36 -6.44 -11.16
N THR A 22 -27.25 -5.94 -12.40
CA THR A 22 -27.63 -6.65 -13.62
C THR A 22 -26.55 -6.54 -14.68
N PHE A 23 -26.23 -7.67 -15.32
CA PHE A 23 -25.31 -7.74 -16.46
C PHE A 23 -26.10 -8.25 -17.66
N GLN A 24 -26.38 -7.35 -18.60
CA GLN A 24 -27.23 -7.63 -19.74
C GLN A 24 -26.41 -7.99 -20.97
N LEU A 25 -26.93 -8.91 -21.79
CA LEU A 25 -26.38 -9.31 -23.11
C LEU A 25 -24.93 -9.79 -23.03
N VAL A 26 -24.51 -10.36 -21.91
CA VAL A 26 -23.19 -10.96 -21.77
C VAL A 26 -23.13 -12.34 -22.45
N SER A 27 -21.94 -12.73 -22.87
CA SER A 27 -21.70 -13.99 -23.59
C SER A 27 -21.12 -15.08 -22.70
N GLN A 28 -21.42 -16.34 -23.00
CA GLN A 28 -20.76 -17.51 -22.43
C GLN A 28 -19.40 -17.79 -23.10
N ALA A 29 -19.20 -17.32 -24.35
CA ALA A 29 -17.95 -17.52 -25.06
C ALA A 29 -16.82 -16.65 -24.49
N SER A 30 -15.68 -17.27 -24.13
CA SER A 30 -14.54 -16.59 -23.52
C SER A 30 -13.82 -15.62 -24.47
N ASP A 31 -13.98 -15.78 -25.78
CA ASP A 31 -13.41 -14.95 -26.83
C ASP A 31 -14.39 -13.91 -27.40
N SER A 32 -15.61 -13.85 -26.87
CA SER A 32 -16.62 -12.87 -27.30
C SER A 32 -16.19 -11.44 -26.98
N LYS A 33 -16.36 -10.56 -28.00
CA LYS A 33 -16.05 -9.13 -27.88
C LYS A 33 -17.25 -8.27 -28.19
N LYS A 34 -17.32 -7.11 -27.58
CA LYS A 34 -18.25 -6.04 -27.93
C LYS A 34 -17.76 -5.29 -29.15
N PRO A 35 -18.62 -4.47 -29.81
CA PRO A 35 -18.21 -3.65 -30.96
C PRO A 35 -17.03 -2.71 -30.69
N ASP A 36 -16.81 -2.31 -29.43
CA ASP A 36 -15.69 -1.49 -29.00
C ASP A 36 -14.38 -2.27 -28.75
N GLY A 37 -14.38 -3.59 -29.03
CA GLY A 37 -13.26 -4.48 -28.86
C GLY A 37 -13.06 -5.00 -27.42
N SER A 38 -13.83 -4.52 -26.44
CA SER A 38 -13.77 -5.01 -25.07
C SER A 38 -14.39 -6.41 -24.96
N SER A 39 -13.95 -7.19 -23.95
CA SER A 39 -14.52 -8.52 -23.70
C SER A 39 -16.00 -8.42 -23.34
N ASN A 40 -16.79 -9.32 -23.94
CA ASN A 40 -18.20 -9.54 -23.61
C ASN A 40 -18.42 -10.84 -22.84
N TYR A 41 -17.35 -11.53 -22.49
CA TYR A 41 -17.42 -12.75 -21.69
C TYR A 41 -17.95 -12.44 -20.29
N TYR A 42 -19.00 -13.15 -19.85
CA TYR A 42 -19.70 -12.82 -18.60
C TYR A 42 -18.77 -12.73 -17.38
N LYS A 43 -17.81 -13.65 -17.28
CA LYS A 43 -16.85 -13.71 -16.18
C LYS A 43 -15.96 -12.46 -16.12
N GLU A 44 -15.43 -12.03 -17.26
CA GLU A 44 -14.61 -10.81 -17.32
C GLU A 44 -15.44 -9.54 -17.09
N VAL A 45 -16.67 -9.52 -17.64
CA VAL A 45 -17.58 -8.39 -17.43
C VAL A 45 -17.92 -8.25 -15.95
N ILE A 46 -18.30 -9.34 -15.28
CA ILE A 46 -18.58 -9.33 -13.84
C ILE A 46 -17.34 -8.85 -13.05
N ASN A 47 -16.19 -9.49 -13.27
CA ASN A 47 -14.99 -9.20 -12.50
C ASN A 47 -14.47 -7.77 -12.67
N ARG A 48 -14.75 -7.15 -13.81
CA ARG A 48 -14.38 -5.75 -14.07
C ARG A 48 -15.37 -4.74 -13.52
N THR A 49 -16.66 -5.06 -13.50
CA THR A 49 -17.71 -4.06 -13.26
C THR A 49 -18.51 -4.27 -11.99
N SER A 50 -18.57 -5.50 -11.45
CA SER A 50 -19.31 -5.77 -10.22
C SER A 50 -18.64 -5.16 -9.00
N LYS A 51 -19.47 -4.70 -8.07
CA LYS A 51 -19.06 -4.24 -6.73
C LYS A 51 -19.32 -5.27 -5.63
N TYR A 52 -20.05 -6.34 -5.94
CA TYR A 52 -20.57 -7.27 -4.96
C TYR A 52 -20.10 -8.71 -5.17
N VAL A 53 -19.83 -9.10 -6.42
CA VAL A 53 -19.48 -10.49 -6.74
C VAL A 53 -18.25 -10.57 -7.62
N TYR A 54 -17.48 -11.63 -7.43
CA TYR A 54 -16.36 -12.00 -8.27
C TYR A 54 -16.58 -13.41 -8.80
N SER A 55 -16.51 -13.61 -10.11
CA SER A 55 -16.71 -14.89 -10.77
C SER A 55 -15.38 -15.57 -11.04
N ASN A 56 -15.09 -16.66 -10.34
CA ASN A 56 -13.91 -17.50 -10.61
C ASN A 56 -14.28 -18.80 -11.32
N LEU A 57 -15.34 -19.45 -10.87
CA LEU A 57 -15.85 -20.69 -11.45
C LEU A 57 -17.22 -20.45 -12.10
N ALA A 58 -17.58 -21.31 -13.06
CA ALA A 58 -18.92 -21.31 -13.59
C ALA A 58 -19.93 -21.70 -12.50
N PRO A 59 -21.07 -21.01 -12.38
CA PRO A 59 -22.12 -21.45 -11.48
C PRO A 59 -22.59 -22.85 -11.83
N THR A 60 -22.89 -23.65 -10.81
CA THR A 60 -23.52 -24.98 -10.98
C THR A 60 -24.83 -24.79 -11.73
N GLY A 61 -25.05 -25.57 -12.77
CA GLY A 61 -26.22 -25.46 -13.67
C GLY A 61 -25.93 -24.80 -15.02
N LEU A 62 -24.91 -23.92 -15.13
CA LEU A 62 -24.40 -23.49 -16.43
C LEU A 62 -23.61 -24.60 -17.13
N THR A 63 -22.93 -25.45 -16.34
CA THR A 63 -22.22 -26.63 -16.85
C THR A 63 -23.15 -27.79 -17.12
N ASP A 64 -24.25 -27.94 -16.37
CA ASP A 64 -25.21 -29.03 -16.49
C ASP A 64 -26.13 -28.86 -17.73
N ALA A 65 -26.20 -27.67 -18.29
CA ALA A 65 -26.95 -27.41 -19.55
C ALA A 65 -26.22 -27.90 -20.82
N GLY A 66 -25.14 -28.65 -20.66
CA GLY A 66 -24.35 -29.19 -21.77
C GLY A 66 -23.48 -28.17 -22.49
N ASP A 67 -23.40 -26.98 -21.94
CA ASP A 67 -22.70 -25.88 -22.57
C ASP A 67 -21.23 -25.84 -22.16
N SER A 68 -20.36 -26.04 -23.11
CA SER A 68 -18.94 -25.78 -22.90
C SER A 68 -18.75 -24.27 -22.73
N ILE A 69 -18.45 -23.85 -21.51
CA ILE A 69 -18.00 -22.49 -21.21
C ILE A 69 -16.54 -22.40 -21.66
N GLY A 70 -16.31 -21.96 -22.87
CA GLY A 70 -14.98 -21.90 -23.45
C GLY A 70 -14.94 -20.96 -24.65
N ALA A 71 -13.83 -21.00 -25.42
CA ALA A 71 -13.71 -20.25 -26.64
C ALA A 71 -14.75 -20.73 -27.66
N ALA A 72 -15.39 -19.79 -28.35
CA ALA A 72 -16.24 -20.12 -29.47
C ALA A 72 -15.37 -20.67 -30.61
N THR A 73 -15.56 -21.93 -30.96
CA THR A 73 -15.00 -22.49 -32.19
C THR A 73 -15.93 -22.17 -33.36
N ALA A 74 -15.39 -22.07 -34.56
CA ALA A 74 -16.20 -21.92 -35.77
C ALA A 74 -17.31 -22.98 -35.80
N ASP A 75 -18.53 -22.59 -36.10
CA ASP A 75 -19.73 -23.42 -36.15
C ASP A 75 -20.25 -23.96 -34.79
N THR A 76 -19.74 -23.49 -33.66
CA THR A 76 -20.28 -23.82 -32.33
C THR A 76 -21.42 -22.86 -31.97
N VAL A 77 -22.63 -23.39 -31.83
CA VAL A 77 -23.78 -22.64 -31.31
C VAL A 77 -23.95 -22.98 -29.85
N PHE A 78 -23.89 -21.97 -29.01
CA PHE A 78 -24.22 -22.14 -27.59
C PHE A 78 -25.72 -22.36 -27.45
N THR A 79 -26.10 -23.38 -26.68
CA THR A 79 -27.51 -23.69 -26.44
C THR A 79 -28.19 -22.53 -25.71
N THR A 80 -29.40 -22.19 -26.10
CA THR A 80 -30.20 -21.20 -25.38
C THR A 80 -30.59 -21.75 -24.03
N LEU A 81 -30.43 -20.96 -22.98
CA LEU A 81 -30.92 -21.33 -21.67
C LEU A 81 -32.45 -21.33 -21.66
N ASP A 82 -33.07 -22.51 -21.61
CA ASP A 82 -34.52 -22.65 -21.64
C ASP A 82 -35.19 -22.27 -20.32
N THR A 83 -34.45 -22.26 -19.23
CA THR A 83 -34.94 -21.95 -17.91
C THR A 83 -34.04 -20.96 -17.17
N VAL A 84 -34.61 -20.24 -16.21
CA VAL A 84 -33.83 -19.39 -15.30
C VAL A 84 -33.00 -20.26 -14.37
N ILE A 85 -31.70 -20.11 -14.45
CA ILE A 85 -30.77 -20.78 -13.55
C ILE A 85 -30.59 -19.89 -12.30
N THR A 86 -30.90 -20.43 -11.14
CA THR A 86 -30.67 -19.78 -9.85
C THR A 86 -29.53 -20.47 -9.12
N ALA A 87 -28.41 -19.79 -8.92
CA ALA A 87 -27.26 -20.29 -8.19
C ALA A 87 -27.12 -19.50 -6.86
N PRO A 88 -27.53 -20.06 -5.73
CA PRO A 88 -27.32 -19.40 -4.45
C PRO A 88 -25.83 -19.38 -4.09
N LEU A 89 -25.32 -18.22 -3.69
CA LEU A 89 -24.00 -18.11 -3.09
C LEU A 89 -24.13 -18.63 -1.65
N ALA A 90 -23.57 -19.80 -1.38
CA ALA A 90 -23.62 -20.47 -0.09
C ALA A 90 -22.22 -21.00 0.28
N ASN A 91 -22.05 -21.35 1.57
CA ASN A 91 -20.80 -21.91 2.08
C ASN A 91 -19.55 -21.03 1.85
N GLY A 92 -19.75 -19.71 1.79
CA GLY A 92 -18.63 -18.79 1.82
C GLY A 92 -17.84 -18.97 3.12
N THR A 93 -16.53 -19.01 3.02
CA THR A 93 -15.62 -18.99 4.17
C THR A 93 -14.82 -17.71 4.13
N ASP A 94 -14.74 -17.04 5.27
CA ASP A 94 -13.82 -15.92 5.43
C ASP A 94 -12.41 -16.45 5.66
N ASP A 95 -11.48 -16.03 4.84
CA ASP A 95 -10.05 -16.17 5.11
C ASP A 95 -9.49 -14.82 5.51
N ASN A 96 -9.66 -14.49 6.79
CA ASN A 96 -9.18 -13.24 7.38
C ASN A 96 -7.73 -13.33 7.88
N ALA A 97 -7.03 -14.41 7.58
CA ALA A 97 -5.65 -14.65 7.99
C ALA A 97 -4.76 -15.01 6.77
N PRO A 98 -4.55 -14.05 5.84
CA PRO A 98 -3.69 -14.29 4.68
C PRO A 98 -2.28 -14.67 5.16
N THR A 99 -1.69 -15.64 4.49
CA THR A 99 -0.30 -16.04 4.72
C THR A 99 0.66 -14.94 4.26
N HIS A 100 1.90 -14.94 4.79
CA HIS A 100 2.93 -14.01 4.35
C HIS A 100 3.23 -14.14 2.84
N GLY A 101 3.11 -15.35 2.27
CA GLY A 101 3.27 -15.59 0.84
C GLY A 101 2.19 -14.93 0.00
N GLU A 102 0.93 -14.99 0.41
CA GLU A 102 -0.20 -14.34 -0.27
C GLU A 102 -0.09 -12.82 -0.18
N LEU A 103 0.24 -12.28 1.00
CA LEU A 103 0.53 -10.86 1.16
C LEU A 103 1.72 -10.43 0.29
N GLY A 104 2.79 -11.22 0.24
CA GLY A 104 3.94 -10.97 -0.61
C GLY A 104 3.55 -10.90 -2.09
N THR A 105 2.70 -11.81 -2.55
CA THR A 105 2.16 -11.81 -3.93
C THR A 105 1.29 -10.56 -4.19
N ALA A 106 0.48 -10.15 -3.22
CA ALA A 106 -0.31 -8.92 -3.35
C ALA A 106 0.58 -7.67 -3.46
N TYR A 107 1.67 -7.60 -2.67
CA TYR A 107 2.62 -6.50 -2.78
C TYR A 107 3.43 -6.50 -4.09
N ASP A 108 3.58 -7.64 -4.78
CA ASP A 108 4.23 -7.69 -6.09
C ASP A 108 3.53 -6.86 -7.16
N PHE A 109 2.21 -6.65 -7.06
CA PHE A 109 1.50 -5.71 -7.93
C PHE A 109 2.01 -4.27 -7.82
N LEU A 110 2.62 -3.91 -6.69
CA LEU A 110 3.21 -2.60 -6.46
C LEU A 110 4.68 -2.51 -6.91
N ALA A 111 5.29 -3.61 -7.37
CA ALA A 111 6.70 -3.65 -7.74
C ALA A 111 7.01 -2.89 -9.04
N ASN A 112 6.03 -2.78 -9.95
CA ASN A 112 6.22 -2.10 -11.23
C ASN A 112 5.88 -0.62 -11.13
N ALA A 113 6.90 0.25 -11.23
CA ALA A 113 6.74 1.70 -11.20
C ALA A 113 6.05 2.30 -12.45
N GLU A 114 5.97 1.54 -13.55
CA GLU A 114 5.33 2.00 -14.78
C GLU A 114 3.80 1.87 -14.73
N THR A 115 3.31 0.89 -13.98
CA THR A 115 1.87 0.59 -13.89
C THR A 115 1.20 1.20 -12.67
N VAL A 116 1.93 1.34 -11.56
CA VAL A 116 1.36 1.82 -10.29
C VAL A 116 2.26 2.90 -9.70
N ASP A 117 1.70 4.09 -9.51
CA ASP A 117 2.38 5.20 -8.84
C ASP A 117 2.13 5.15 -7.33
N VAL A 118 3.19 4.89 -6.55
CA VAL A 118 3.15 4.88 -5.08
C VAL A 118 4.33 5.66 -4.52
N ASN A 119 4.12 6.33 -3.38
CA ASN A 119 5.15 7.10 -2.67
C ASN A 119 5.50 6.51 -1.32
N LEU A 120 4.52 5.92 -0.62
CA LEU A 120 4.67 5.37 0.72
C LEU A 120 4.08 3.96 0.75
N LEU A 121 4.86 2.99 1.21
CA LEU A 121 4.43 1.61 1.42
C LEU A 121 4.48 1.27 2.90
N PHE A 122 3.47 0.60 3.38
CA PHE A 122 3.40 0.10 4.75
C PHE A 122 2.57 -1.17 4.80
N ALA A 123 2.78 -1.97 5.83
CA ALA A 123 2.02 -3.19 6.06
C ALA A 123 1.77 -3.42 7.55
N TYR A 124 0.84 -4.33 7.84
CA TYR A 124 0.72 -4.91 9.16
C TYR A 124 2.03 -5.65 9.50
N PRO A 125 2.50 -5.57 10.76
CA PRO A 125 3.75 -6.23 11.14
C PRO A 125 3.64 -7.76 10.98
N ASP A 126 4.77 -8.37 10.65
CA ASP A 126 4.92 -9.82 10.69
C ASP A 126 4.66 -10.34 12.12
N ALA A 127 4.35 -11.64 12.26
CA ALA A 127 4.12 -12.28 13.54
C ALA A 127 5.34 -13.14 13.95
N ASN A 128 5.45 -13.43 15.24
CA ASN A 128 6.41 -14.39 15.81
C ASN A 128 7.89 -14.13 15.41
N GLY A 129 8.29 -12.86 15.38
CA GLY A 129 9.67 -12.47 15.04
C GLY A 129 10.02 -12.60 13.56
N ALA A 130 9.06 -12.96 12.70
CA ALA A 130 9.24 -12.99 11.26
C ALA A 130 9.50 -11.59 10.70
N LYS A 131 9.99 -11.53 9.46
CA LYS A 131 10.29 -10.29 8.75
C LYS A 131 9.99 -10.37 7.24
N ASP A 132 9.21 -11.35 6.83
CA ASP A 132 8.98 -11.66 5.43
C ASP A 132 8.32 -10.50 4.68
N ILE A 133 7.32 -9.88 5.28
CA ILE A 133 6.62 -8.72 4.70
C ILE A 133 7.50 -7.47 4.76
N ALA A 134 8.22 -7.26 5.87
CA ALA A 134 9.17 -6.16 5.98
C ALA A 134 10.26 -6.24 4.91
N ASP A 135 10.89 -7.41 4.73
CA ASP A 135 11.89 -7.65 3.69
C ASP A 135 11.31 -7.48 2.28
N LYS A 136 10.06 -7.92 2.06
CA LYS A 136 9.36 -7.73 0.79
C LYS A 136 9.18 -6.26 0.44
N LEU A 137 8.65 -5.45 1.36
CA LEU A 137 8.50 -4.00 1.16
C LEU A 137 9.82 -3.29 0.94
N ILE A 138 10.85 -3.65 1.73
CA ILE A 138 12.21 -3.12 1.58
C ILE A 138 12.76 -3.45 0.19
N SER A 139 12.57 -4.68 -0.29
CA SER A 139 13.01 -5.12 -1.62
C SER A 139 12.33 -4.33 -2.74
N ILE A 140 11.01 -4.16 -2.65
CA ILE A 140 10.23 -3.35 -3.62
C ILE A 140 10.76 -1.92 -3.67
N CYS A 141 10.91 -1.25 -2.52
CA CYS A 141 11.39 0.13 -2.47
C CYS A 141 12.85 0.27 -2.96
N ASN A 142 13.70 -0.69 -2.66
CA ASN A 142 15.09 -0.70 -3.16
C ASN A 142 15.19 -0.89 -4.67
N THR A 143 14.24 -1.62 -5.26
CA THR A 143 14.18 -1.83 -6.71
C THR A 143 13.60 -0.61 -7.41
N ARG A 144 12.47 -0.12 -6.92
CA ARG A 144 11.75 1.03 -7.49
C ARG A 144 12.50 2.35 -7.33
N LYS A 145 13.02 2.62 -6.12
CA LYS A 145 13.70 3.87 -5.71
C LYS A 145 12.82 5.13 -5.71
N ASP A 146 11.56 5.03 -6.08
CA ASP A 146 10.58 6.13 -6.16
C ASP A 146 9.59 6.17 -4.98
N CYS A 147 9.74 5.28 -4.02
CA CYS A 147 8.89 5.15 -2.84
C CYS A 147 9.70 4.81 -1.59
N MET A 148 9.06 4.90 -0.43
CA MET A 148 9.66 4.59 0.87
C MET A 148 8.78 3.61 1.66
N ALA A 149 9.40 2.57 2.25
CA ALA A 149 8.75 1.59 3.11
C ALA A 149 8.76 2.02 4.57
N PHE A 150 7.63 1.79 5.25
CA PHE A 150 7.50 1.90 6.69
C PHE A 150 7.16 0.53 7.24
N VAL A 151 7.99 0.03 8.15
CA VAL A 151 7.86 -1.31 8.73
C VAL A 151 7.85 -1.22 10.23
N SER A 152 7.00 -2.02 10.87
CA SER A 152 6.92 -2.11 12.34
C SER A 152 7.45 -3.47 12.80
N PRO A 153 8.07 -3.54 13.97
CA PRO A 153 8.41 -4.81 14.58
C PRO A 153 7.14 -5.63 14.90
N PRO A 154 7.26 -6.95 15.03
CA PRO A 154 6.17 -7.80 15.51
C PRO A 154 5.54 -7.26 16.79
N ILE A 155 4.21 -7.40 16.90
CA ILE A 155 3.48 -6.89 18.06
C ILE A 155 4.01 -7.54 19.35
N GLU A 156 4.33 -8.81 19.28
CA GLU A 156 4.85 -9.64 20.37
C GLU A 156 6.21 -9.15 20.89
N ASP A 157 7.01 -8.47 20.08
CA ASP A 157 8.30 -7.90 20.48
C ASP A 157 8.16 -6.62 21.33
N SER A 158 6.97 -6.02 21.32
CA SER A 158 6.71 -4.77 22.04
C SER A 158 5.64 -4.89 23.14
N VAL A 159 4.65 -5.78 22.98
CA VAL A 159 3.51 -5.93 23.88
C VAL A 159 3.74 -7.10 24.83
N GLY A 160 3.66 -6.86 26.14
CA GLY A 160 3.80 -7.91 27.17
C GLY A 160 5.22 -8.43 27.39
N VAL A 161 6.22 -7.78 26.85
CA VAL A 161 7.63 -8.18 26.94
C VAL A 161 8.33 -7.45 28.07
N ALA A 162 9.21 -8.12 28.80
CA ALA A 162 9.95 -7.52 29.92
C ALA A 162 10.96 -6.44 29.49
N ALA A 163 11.58 -6.61 28.31
CA ALA A 163 12.57 -5.67 27.76
C ALA A 163 12.25 -5.33 26.29
N PRO A 164 11.14 -4.62 26.02
CA PRO A 164 10.65 -4.39 24.67
C PRO A 164 11.64 -3.65 23.75
N ALA A 165 12.34 -2.65 24.27
CA ALA A 165 13.33 -1.93 23.48
C ALA A 165 14.48 -2.83 22.99
N THR A 166 14.87 -3.84 23.75
CA THR A 166 15.89 -4.81 23.38
C THR A 166 15.37 -5.80 22.33
N SER A 167 14.14 -6.30 22.48
CA SER A 167 13.50 -7.20 21.51
C SER A 167 13.32 -6.53 20.17
N VAL A 168 12.74 -5.33 20.15
CA VAL A 168 12.55 -4.51 18.95
C VAL A 168 13.90 -4.23 18.27
N LYS A 169 14.94 -3.92 19.04
CA LYS A 169 16.29 -3.74 18.48
C LYS A 169 16.82 -5.03 17.83
N ALA A 170 16.67 -6.17 18.50
CA ALA A 170 17.14 -7.44 17.98
C ALA A 170 16.47 -7.78 16.64
N TRP A 171 15.16 -7.55 16.52
CA TRP A 171 14.45 -7.71 15.26
C TRP A 171 14.95 -6.72 14.19
N ALA A 172 15.03 -5.43 14.50
CA ALA A 172 15.44 -4.40 13.56
C ALA A 172 16.89 -4.61 13.05
N ASP A 173 17.78 -5.17 13.86
CA ASP A 173 19.15 -5.51 13.44
C ASP A 173 19.20 -6.61 12.38
N THR A 174 18.12 -7.38 12.19
CA THR A 174 18.03 -8.40 11.13
C THR A 174 17.63 -7.82 9.77
N LEU A 175 17.12 -6.58 9.74
CA LEU A 175 16.65 -5.94 8.50
C LEU A 175 17.82 -5.45 7.64
N ALA A 176 17.60 -5.45 6.32
CA ALA A 176 18.57 -4.95 5.37
C ALA A 176 18.82 -3.45 5.55
N SER A 177 20.08 -3.03 5.48
CA SER A 177 20.48 -1.62 5.53
C SER A 177 20.07 -0.90 4.24
N THR A 178 19.16 0.06 4.35
CA THR A 178 18.69 0.87 3.22
C THR A 178 18.24 2.24 3.65
N SER A 179 18.32 3.21 2.75
CA SER A 179 17.73 4.54 2.96
C SER A 179 16.26 4.62 2.49
N TYR A 180 15.76 3.58 1.82
CA TYR A 180 14.39 3.53 1.30
C TYR A 180 13.38 2.91 2.27
N ALA A 181 13.79 2.62 3.49
CA ALA A 181 12.90 2.11 4.53
C ALA A 181 13.17 2.76 5.89
N SER A 182 12.16 2.74 6.73
CA SER A 182 12.16 3.25 8.10
C SER A 182 11.40 2.29 9.01
N THR A 183 11.83 2.18 10.28
CA THR A 183 11.13 1.38 11.29
C THR A 183 10.82 2.21 12.53
N ASP A 184 9.74 1.87 13.20
CA ASP A 184 9.28 2.44 14.46
C ASP A 184 9.62 1.53 15.64
N SER A 185 9.26 1.97 16.87
CA SER A 185 9.61 1.25 18.09
C SER A 185 8.55 0.28 18.60
N GLY A 186 7.46 0.03 17.87
CA GLY A 186 6.52 -0.99 18.25
C GLY A 186 5.04 -0.61 18.17
N ALA A 187 4.20 -1.41 18.80
CA ALA A 187 2.75 -1.37 18.65
C ALA A 187 2.12 -0.18 19.41
N VAL A 188 0.99 0.24 18.85
CA VAL A 188 0.09 1.25 19.41
C VAL A 188 -1.29 0.65 19.67
N TYR A 189 -1.99 1.12 20.68
CA TYR A 189 -3.33 0.66 21.04
C TYR A 189 -4.35 1.67 20.54
N VAL A 190 -5.23 1.24 19.65
CA VAL A 190 -6.20 2.09 18.98
C VAL A 190 -7.61 1.51 19.13
N TYR A 191 -8.61 2.38 19.06
CA TYR A 191 -10.01 2.00 19.07
C TYR A 191 -10.48 1.69 17.63
N ASP A 192 -10.94 0.46 17.42
CA ASP A 192 -11.61 0.02 16.21
C ASP A 192 -13.12 0.32 16.34
N LYS A 193 -13.54 1.43 15.75
CA LYS A 193 -14.94 1.90 15.82
C LYS A 193 -15.94 1.01 15.09
N TYR A 194 -15.49 0.15 14.19
CA TYR A 194 -16.37 -0.73 13.41
C TYR A 194 -16.75 -1.99 14.18
N ASN A 195 -15.82 -2.49 15.00
CA ASN A 195 -16.03 -3.67 15.81
C ASN A 195 -16.23 -3.36 17.30
N ASP A 196 -16.21 -2.08 17.70
CA ASP A 196 -16.33 -1.61 19.09
C ASP A 196 -15.32 -2.28 20.05
N VAL A 197 -14.08 -2.41 19.58
CA VAL A 197 -13.00 -3.04 20.35
C VAL A 197 -11.71 -2.26 20.23
N TYR A 198 -10.84 -2.39 21.22
CA TYR A 198 -9.49 -1.87 21.15
C TYR A 198 -8.53 -2.93 20.64
N ARG A 199 -7.64 -2.55 19.72
CA ARG A 199 -6.65 -3.44 19.12
C ARG A 199 -5.24 -2.90 19.20
N TRP A 200 -4.28 -3.80 19.31
CA TRP A 200 -2.88 -3.48 19.06
C TRP A 200 -2.60 -3.50 17.56
N LEU A 201 -1.98 -2.44 17.07
CA LEU A 201 -1.57 -2.32 15.67
C LEU A 201 -0.10 -1.90 15.60
N GLY A 202 0.60 -2.30 14.54
CA GLY A 202 1.89 -1.72 14.19
C GLY A 202 1.76 -0.25 13.82
N ALA A 203 2.76 0.54 14.10
CA ALA A 203 2.72 1.98 13.86
C ALA A 203 3.14 2.39 12.43
N SER A 204 3.53 1.46 11.57
CA SER A 204 4.01 1.73 10.20
C SER A 204 3.04 2.60 9.39
N GLY A 205 1.74 2.26 9.40
CA GLY A 205 0.71 3.03 8.71
C GLY A 205 0.55 4.45 9.28
N LEU A 206 0.67 4.60 10.60
CA LEU A 206 0.64 5.92 11.24
C LEU A 206 1.86 6.76 10.88
N CYS A 207 3.06 6.15 10.87
CA CYS A 207 4.29 6.82 10.46
C CYS A 207 4.26 7.26 8.98
N ALA A 208 3.73 6.42 8.09
CA ALA A 208 3.46 6.79 6.71
C ALA A 208 2.43 7.93 6.61
N GLY A 209 1.37 7.88 7.42
CA GLY A 209 0.35 8.93 7.53
C GLY A 209 0.93 10.28 8.00
N LEU A 210 1.89 10.28 8.94
CA LEU A 210 2.61 11.50 9.34
C LEU A 210 3.41 12.10 8.18
N CYS A 211 4.01 11.26 7.33
CA CYS A 211 4.68 11.74 6.12
C CYS A 211 3.70 12.38 5.14
N ALA A 212 2.56 11.73 4.88
CA ALA A 212 1.52 12.26 4.02
C ALA A 212 0.91 13.57 4.57
N ASN A 213 0.69 13.64 5.89
CA ASN A 213 0.24 14.88 6.52
C ASN A 213 1.31 15.99 6.43
N THR A 214 2.58 15.65 6.55
CA THR A 214 3.69 16.61 6.40
C THR A 214 3.70 17.19 4.98
N ASP A 215 3.41 16.39 3.95
CA ASP A 215 3.30 16.85 2.58
C ASP A 215 2.16 17.87 2.38
N ASN A 216 1.06 17.69 3.12
CA ASN A 216 -0.09 18.61 3.06
C ASN A 216 0.15 19.94 3.78
N VAL A 217 0.83 19.92 4.93
CA VAL A 217 0.99 21.11 5.77
C VAL A 217 2.31 21.84 5.55
N ALA A 218 3.28 21.19 4.92
CA ALA A 218 4.59 21.73 4.61
C ALA A 218 5.07 21.17 3.27
N ASP A 219 6.12 20.34 3.29
CA ASP A 219 6.68 19.66 2.11
C ASP A 219 7.34 18.33 2.50
N ALA A 220 7.60 17.48 1.51
CA ALA A 220 8.19 16.16 1.71
C ALA A 220 9.58 16.18 2.37
N TRP A 221 10.30 17.28 2.28
CA TRP A 221 11.63 17.47 2.89
C TRP A 221 11.61 17.98 4.33
N PHE A 222 10.44 18.21 4.91
CA PHE A 222 10.35 18.48 6.33
C PHE A 222 10.29 17.16 7.11
N SER A 223 10.91 17.15 8.30
CA SER A 223 10.85 15.98 9.16
C SER A 223 9.41 15.70 9.61
N PRO A 224 8.92 14.45 9.48
CA PRO A 224 7.59 14.06 9.98
C PRO A 224 7.57 13.85 11.51
N ALA A 225 8.69 14.04 12.20
CA ALA A 225 8.83 13.79 13.62
C ALA A 225 8.69 15.07 14.47
N GLY A 226 8.56 14.87 15.77
CA GLY A 226 8.54 15.92 16.80
C GLY A 226 7.15 16.48 17.09
N SER A 227 7.09 17.46 18.00
CA SER A 227 5.82 17.99 18.54
C SER A 227 4.96 18.72 17.51
N THR A 228 5.55 19.24 16.46
CA THR A 228 4.84 20.05 15.45
C THR A 228 4.11 19.19 14.40
N ARG A 229 4.74 18.13 13.91
CA ARG A 229 4.22 17.30 12.82
C ARG A 229 4.12 15.81 13.14
N GLY A 230 4.82 15.37 14.19
CA GLY A 230 4.92 13.96 14.57
C GLY A 230 3.88 13.47 15.56
N GLN A 231 2.84 14.24 15.86
CA GLN A 231 1.78 13.80 16.76
C GLN A 231 0.92 12.73 16.13
N LEU A 232 0.72 11.64 16.88
CA LEU A 232 -0.11 10.50 16.49
C LEU A 232 -1.52 10.67 17.05
N PHE A 233 -2.50 10.79 16.17
CA PHE A 233 -3.90 10.90 16.56
C PHE A 233 -4.57 9.53 16.64
N GLY A 234 -5.57 9.39 17.52
CA GLY A 234 -6.31 8.13 17.70
C GLY A 234 -5.57 7.05 18.49
N VAL A 235 -4.36 7.30 18.96
CA VAL A 235 -3.60 6.38 19.80
C VAL A 235 -3.99 6.56 21.26
N THR A 236 -4.54 5.50 21.86
CA THR A 236 -4.93 5.50 23.29
C THR A 236 -3.73 5.29 24.20
N LYS A 237 -2.83 4.37 23.85
CA LYS A 237 -1.58 4.10 24.56
C LYS A 237 -0.55 3.44 23.66
N LEU A 238 0.71 3.52 24.07
CA LEU A 238 1.83 2.77 23.47
C LEU A 238 1.96 1.40 24.13
N ALA A 239 2.54 0.43 23.44
CA ALA A 239 2.93 -0.86 24.01
C ALA A 239 3.89 -0.66 25.19
N TYR A 240 4.82 0.25 25.01
CA TYR A 240 5.71 0.76 26.07
C TYR A 240 6.13 2.20 25.76
N ASN A 241 6.44 2.97 26.77
CA ASN A 241 6.97 4.32 26.60
C ASN A 241 8.48 4.29 26.87
N PRO A 242 9.34 4.37 25.84
CA PRO A 242 10.78 4.23 26.02
C PRO A 242 11.37 5.36 26.85
N LYS A 243 12.16 5.02 27.88
CA LYS A 243 12.92 5.97 28.69
C LYS A 243 14.08 6.57 27.89
N LYS A 244 14.77 7.56 28.45
CA LYS A 244 15.88 8.22 27.74
C LYS A 244 16.95 7.22 27.27
N ALA A 245 17.36 6.29 28.11
CA ALA A 245 18.37 5.29 27.78
C ALA A 245 17.88 4.36 26.63
N ASP A 246 16.61 3.95 26.69
CA ASP A 246 16.00 3.12 25.64
C ASP A 246 15.94 3.89 24.32
N ARG A 247 15.52 5.17 24.34
CA ARG A 247 15.49 6.02 23.15
C ARG A 247 16.86 6.20 22.53
N ASP A 248 17.89 6.41 23.35
CA ASP A 248 19.27 6.54 22.86
C ASP A 248 19.76 5.24 22.21
N MET A 249 19.40 4.09 22.77
CA MET A 249 19.70 2.76 22.21
C MET A 249 18.95 2.52 20.89
N LEU A 250 17.64 2.75 20.87
CA LEU A 250 16.80 2.57 19.69
C LEU A 250 17.25 3.49 18.55
N TYR A 251 17.50 4.74 18.84
CA TYR A 251 17.91 5.72 17.83
C TYR A 251 19.29 5.43 17.25
N LYS A 252 20.23 4.91 18.06
CA LYS A 252 21.52 4.39 17.58
C LYS A 252 21.33 3.16 16.67
N ALA A 253 20.33 2.35 16.97
CA ALA A 253 19.96 1.19 16.15
C ALA A 253 19.09 1.56 14.93
N ARG A 254 18.90 2.84 14.60
CA ARG A 254 18.12 3.34 13.45
C ARG A 254 16.61 3.11 13.57
N ILE A 255 16.13 2.92 14.79
CA ILE A 255 14.72 2.75 15.11
C ILE A 255 14.18 4.10 15.58
N ASN A 256 13.02 4.51 15.07
CA ASN A 256 12.38 5.76 15.43
C ASN A 256 11.46 5.57 16.63
N PRO A 257 11.81 6.11 17.81
CA PRO A 257 11.02 5.93 19.02
C PRO A 257 9.65 6.58 18.91
N LEU A 258 8.62 5.85 19.33
CA LEU A 258 7.30 6.40 19.65
C LEU A 258 7.28 6.74 21.12
N VAL A 259 6.95 7.98 21.46
CA VAL A 259 7.05 8.49 22.83
C VAL A 259 5.76 9.21 23.21
N SER A 260 5.33 9.02 24.44
CA SER A 260 4.25 9.80 25.02
C SER A 260 4.81 10.71 26.12
N PHE A 261 4.72 12.03 25.91
CA PHE A 261 5.12 13.02 26.90
C PHE A 261 3.90 13.60 27.60
N PRO A 262 3.96 13.82 28.92
CA PRO A 262 2.88 14.48 29.65
C PRO A 262 2.57 15.85 29.05
N GLY A 263 1.29 16.09 28.73
CA GLY A 263 0.82 17.36 28.14
C GLY A 263 1.11 17.57 26.65
N GLN A 264 1.84 16.65 25.99
CA GLN A 264 2.18 16.78 24.57
C GLN A 264 1.61 15.63 23.71
N GLY A 265 1.04 14.60 24.36
CA GLY A 265 0.50 13.44 23.67
C GLY A 265 1.55 12.46 23.15
N THR A 266 1.10 11.56 22.29
CA THR A 266 1.96 10.53 21.67
C THR A 266 2.51 11.04 20.35
N MET A 267 3.80 10.84 20.14
CA MET A 267 4.46 11.33 18.93
C MET A 267 5.58 10.42 18.43
N LEU A 268 5.87 10.53 17.15
CA LEU A 268 7.10 10.00 16.55
C LEU A 268 8.27 10.92 16.92
N PHE A 269 9.28 10.35 17.59
CA PHE A 269 10.43 11.09 18.12
C PHE A 269 11.76 10.67 17.49
N GLY A 270 11.72 10.47 16.17
CA GLY A 270 12.88 10.12 15.35
C GLY A 270 12.52 10.16 13.87
N ASP A 271 13.53 10.38 13.03
CA ASP A 271 13.38 10.51 11.58
C ASP A 271 14.47 9.75 10.80
N LYS A 272 14.96 8.65 11.34
CA LYS A 272 16.00 7.83 10.73
C LYS A 272 15.45 6.82 9.71
N THR A 273 16.24 6.61 8.67
CA THR A 273 16.09 5.45 7.76
C THR A 273 16.86 4.25 8.30
N LEU A 274 16.70 3.08 7.70
CA LEU A 274 17.45 1.87 8.04
C LEU A 274 18.92 1.90 7.54
N LEU A 275 19.40 3.01 7.00
CA LEU A 275 20.77 3.11 6.49
C LEU A 275 21.79 3.07 7.62
N SER A 276 22.69 2.08 7.59
CA SER A 276 23.73 1.89 8.59
C SER A 276 24.94 2.79 8.39
N LYS A 277 25.24 3.19 7.16
CA LYS A 277 26.36 4.06 6.83
C LYS A 277 26.01 5.52 7.14
N PRO A 278 26.91 6.29 7.80
CA PRO A 278 26.72 7.72 7.97
C PRO A 278 26.58 8.41 6.62
N SER A 279 25.42 9.05 6.39
CA SER A 279 25.11 9.76 5.16
C SER A 279 23.95 10.72 5.42
N ALA A 280 23.79 11.74 4.58
CA ALA A 280 22.59 12.58 4.62
C ALA A 280 21.30 11.77 4.41
N PHE A 281 21.38 10.65 3.70
CA PHE A 281 20.26 9.73 3.46
C PHE A 281 19.92 8.83 4.65
N ASP A 282 20.56 9.01 5.80
CA ASP A 282 20.16 8.36 7.04
C ASP A 282 18.90 9.02 7.66
N ARG A 283 18.36 10.07 7.02
CA ARG A 283 17.15 10.80 7.42
C ARG A 283 16.01 10.60 6.44
N ILE A 284 14.80 10.41 7.00
CA ILE A 284 13.57 10.24 6.21
C ILE A 284 13.32 11.45 5.31
N ASN A 285 13.40 12.64 5.87
CA ASN A 285 13.14 13.88 5.15
C ASN A 285 14.09 14.09 3.97
N VAL A 286 15.39 13.78 4.14
CA VAL A 286 16.37 13.92 3.05
C VAL A 286 16.11 12.88 1.95
N ARG A 287 15.84 11.61 2.32
CA ARG A 287 15.51 10.59 1.34
C ARG A 287 14.24 10.96 0.56
N ARG A 288 13.22 11.45 1.23
CA ARG A 288 11.97 11.88 0.59
C ARG A 288 12.16 13.08 -0.33
N LEU A 289 12.99 14.06 0.07
CA LEU A 289 13.39 15.16 -0.82
C LEU A 289 13.93 14.63 -2.15
N PHE A 290 14.89 13.70 -2.08
CA PHE A 290 15.50 13.17 -3.29
C PHE A 290 14.54 12.31 -4.11
N ILE A 291 13.65 11.53 -3.49
CA ILE A 291 12.59 10.81 -4.21
C ILE A 291 11.71 11.79 -5.01
N VAL A 292 11.31 12.91 -4.42
CA VAL A 292 10.49 13.93 -5.11
C VAL A 292 11.27 14.56 -6.26
N ILE A 293 12.54 14.94 -6.03
CA ILE A 293 13.38 15.52 -7.08
C ILE A 293 13.62 14.52 -8.21
N GLU A 294 14.04 13.29 -7.89
CA GLU A 294 14.30 12.24 -8.88
C GLU A 294 13.06 11.93 -9.72
N LYS A 295 11.89 11.87 -9.10
CA LYS A 295 10.62 11.62 -9.80
C LYS A 295 10.22 12.77 -10.73
N ALA A 296 10.36 14.01 -10.27
CA ALA A 296 10.10 15.20 -11.07
C ALA A 296 11.06 15.30 -12.27
N VAL A 297 12.37 15.09 -12.02
CA VAL A 297 13.40 15.11 -13.06
C VAL A 297 13.19 13.98 -14.07
N SER A 298 12.89 12.76 -13.61
CA SER A 298 12.60 11.62 -14.49
C SER A 298 11.38 11.86 -15.37
N THR A 299 10.35 12.48 -14.84
CA THR A 299 9.15 12.83 -15.59
C THR A 299 9.46 13.90 -16.65
N ALA A 300 10.23 14.92 -16.29
CA ALA A 300 10.67 15.96 -17.23
C ALA A 300 11.59 15.40 -18.33
N ALA A 301 12.47 14.44 -17.97
CA ALA A 301 13.40 13.81 -18.90
C ALA A 301 12.70 12.96 -19.97
N LYS A 302 11.51 12.42 -19.69
CA LYS A 302 10.74 11.65 -20.69
C LYS A 302 10.46 12.45 -21.95
N GLY A 303 10.27 13.75 -21.84
CA GLY A 303 10.06 14.64 -22.99
C GLY A 303 11.31 14.89 -23.85
N GLN A 304 12.49 14.48 -23.37
CA GLN A 304 13.75 14.60 -24.10
C GLN A 304 14.23 13.28 -24.72
N LEU A 305 13.45 12.20 -24.53
CA LEU A 305 13.76 10.91 -25.15
C LEU A 305 13.68 11.03 -26.67
N PHE A 306 14.68 10.49 -27.35
CA PHE A 306 14.83 10.51 -28.81
C PHE A 306 15.15 11.87 -29.44
N GLU A 307 15.40 12.92 -28.63
CA GLU A 307 15.91 14.21 -29.13
C GLU A 307 17.43 14.20 -29.33
N PHE A 308 17.92 15.12 -30.16
CA PHE A 308 19.37 15.24 -30.38
C PHE A 308 20.11 15.69 -29.12
N ASN A 309 21.24 15.08 -28.83
CA ASN A 309 22.09 15.47 -27.72
C ASN A 309 23.00 16.67 -28.10
N ASP A 310 22.38 17.79 -28.34
CA ASP A 310 23.04 19.07 -28.69
C ASP A 310 22.93 20.12 -27.55
N GLU A 311 23.54 21.26 -27.78
CA GLU A 311 23.53 22.34 -26.79
C GLU A 311 22.13 22.93 -26.59
N PHE A 312 21.31 22.94 -27.63
CA PHE A 312 19.95 23.45 -27.59
C PHE A 312 19.07 22.58 -26.69
N THR A 313 19.05 21.26 -26.88
CA THR A 313 18.28 20.31 -26.06
C THR A 313 18.73 20.35 -24.59
N ARG A 314 20.03 20.42 -24.33
CA ARG A 314 20.56 20.57 -22.96
C ARG A 314 20.13 21.89 -22.31
N ALA A 315 20.13 23.00 -23.06
CA ALA A 315 19.67 24.28 -22.55
C ALA A 315 18.15 24.26 -22.27
N GLN A 316 17.36 23.65 -23.14
CA GLN A 316 15.93 23.48 -22.97
C GLN A 316 15.62 22.66 -21.69
N PHE A 317 16.29 21.53 -21.48
CA PHE A 317 16.13 20.72 -20.29
C PHE A 317 16.55 21.46 -19.01
N ARG A 318 17.65 22.20 -19.05
CA ARG A 318 18.10 23.04 -17.94
C ARG A 318 17.06 24.11 -17.60
N ASN A 319 16.52 24.81 -18.60
CA ASN A 319 15.50 25.84 -18.42
C ASN A 319 14.18 25.26 -17.86
N LEU A 320 13.89 23.97 -18.08
CA LEU A 320 12.75 23.30 -17.52
C LEU A 320 12.96 22.95 -16.03
N LEU A 321 14.15 22.49 -15.66
CA LEU A 321 14.45 22.01 -14.30
C LEU A 321 14.84 23.15 -13.33
N GLU A 322 15.52 24.16 -13.81
CA GLU A 322 16.06 25.22 -12.95
C GLU A 322 14.99 25.96 -12.14
N PRO A 323 13.83 26.35 -12.70
CA PRO A 323 12.76 26.96 -11.94
C PRO A 323 12.23 26.07 -10.80
N PHE A 324 12.07 24.75 -11.07
CA PHE A 324 11.66 23.77 -10.06
C PHE A 324 12.68 23.67 -8.91
N LEU A 325 13.97 23.56 -9.22
CA LEU A 325 15.02 23.49 -8.20
C LEU A 325 15.16 24.80 -7.42
N ARG A 326 14.92 25.96 -8.05
CA ARG A 326 14.85 27.27 -7.38
C ARG A 326 13.67 27.33 -6.40
N ASP A 327 12.50 26.79 -6.76
CA ASP A 327 11.36 26.69 -5.86
C ASP A 327 11.68 25.79 -4.65
N VAL A 328 12.24 24.60 -4.88
CA VAL A 328 12.70 23.70 -3.81
C VAL A 328 13.71 24.40 -2.88
N LYS A 329 14.65 25.18 -3.43
CA LYS A 329 15.60 26.00 -2.66
C LYS A 329 14.88 27.09 -1.87
N GLY A 330 13.94 27.80 -2.49
CA GLY A 330 13.16 28.87 -1.84
C GLY A 330 12.33 28.31 -0.67
N ARG A 331 11.84 27.08 -0.78
CA ARG A 331 11.07 26.37 0.25
C ARG A 331 11.95 25.55 1.21
N ARG A 332 13.25 25.84 1.29
CA ARG A 332 14.24 25.23 2.20
C ARG A 332 14.55 23.75 1.97
N GLY A 333 14.27 23.21 0.79
CA GLY A 333 14.59 21.82 0.47
C GLY A 333 16.10 21.59 0.31
N VAL A 334 16.76 22.52 -0.37
CA VAL A 334 18.22 22.50 -0.57
C VAL A 334 18.81 23.88 -0.30
N THR A 335 20.09 23.93 0.08
CA THR A 335 20.81 25.18 0.29
C THR A 335 21.32 25.77 -1.02
N ASP A 336 21.76 24.90 -1.92
CA ASP A 336 22.23 25.28 -3.27
C ASP A 336 22.12 24.09 -4.22
N PHE A 337 22.10 24.37 -5.54
CA PHE A 337 22.13 23.38 -6.61
C PHE A 337 22.95 23.92 -7.79
N ARG A 338 23.54 23.02 -8.57
CA ARG A 338 24.36 23.35 -9.74
C ARG A 338 24.04 22.44 -10.91
#